data_29f7ce46feb4b03065d8df051fd161e8
#
_entry.id   29f7ce46feb4b03065d8df051fd161e8
#
_cell.length_a   1.000
_cell.length_b   1.000
_cell.length_c   1.000
_cell.angle_alpha   90.00
_cell.angle_beta   90.00
_cell.angle_gamma   90.00
#
_symmetry.space_group_name_H-M   'P 1'
#
loop_
_entity.id
_entity.type
_entity.pdbx_description
1 polymer ?
#
loop_
_entity_poly.entity_id
_entity_poly.type
_entity_poly.pdbx_seq_one_letter_code
_entity_poly.pdbx_strand_id
1 'polypeptide(L)'
;MVQRLLFENLRRPATIRRTLRQVYIDHTNVDDELVEAIRQPSLDPGAFGVFRTVFDIPSGQPLDELFAQLKAPLLLLWGIRDPWINAAGRREAFQRYAPQATTEVVLEAGHCPHDEVPSIVNAELLQWLNALP
;
A
#
# COMPACT_ATOMS: atom_id res chain seq x y z
N MET A 1 -0.82 -10.67 -25.92
CA MET A 1 -1.63 -11.84 -25.50
C MET A 1 -1.43 -12.20 -24.04
N VAL A 2 -0.21 -12.38 -23.56
CA VAL A 2 0.11 -12.77 -22.17
C VAL A 2 -0.42 -11.77 -21.14
N GLN A 3 -0.19 -10.47 -21.30
CA GLN A 3 -0.66 -9.42 -20.40
C GLN A 3 -2.19 -9.41 -20.25
N ARG A 4 -2.92 -9.70 -21.31
CA ARG A 4 -4.38 -9.80 -21.27
C ARG A 4 -4.85 -10.98 -20.43
N LEU A 5 -4.23 -12.15 -20.62
CA LEU A 5 -4.54 -13.33 -19.80
C LEU A 5 -4.20 -13.12 -18.33
N LEU A 6 -3.09 -12.45 -18.04
CA LEU A 6 -2.71 -12.07 -16.68
C LEU A 6 -3.76 -11.15 -16.06
N PHE A 7 -4.15 -10.09 -16.76
CA PHE A 7 -5.17 -9.15 -16.30
C PHE A 7 -6.50 -9.85 -16.01
N GLU A 8 -6.97 -10.69 -16.96
CA GLU A 8 -8.22 -11.45 -16.78
C GLU A 8 -8.17 -12.43 -15.60
N ASN A 9 -7.00 -12.97 -15.29
CA ASN A 9 -6.82 -13.83 -14.12
C ASN A 9 -6.78 -13.02 -12.82
N LEU A 10 -6.07 -11.89 -12.79
CA LEU A 10 -5.93 -11.06 -11.59
C LEU A 10 -7.25 -10.47 -11.11
N ARG A 11 -8.14 -10.07 -12.04
CA ARG A 11 -9.46 -9.50 -11.70
C ARG A 11 -10.54 -10.53 -11.33
N ARG A 12 -10.21 -11.82 -11.27
CA ARG A 12 -11.18 -12.84 -10.83
C ARG A 12 -11.42 -12.73 -9.32
N PRO A 13 -12.67 -12.76 -8.83
CA PRO A 13 -12.96 -12.68 -7.40
C PRO A 13 -12.16 -13.68 -6.55
N ALA A 14 -12.03 -14.91 -7.04
CA ALA A 14 -11.24 -15.94 -6.33
C ALA A 14 -9.75 -15.58 -6.24
N THR A 15 -9.18 -14.95 -7.27
CA THR A 15 -7.77 -14.52 -7.26
C THR A 15 -7.59 -13.33 -6.32
N ILE A 16 -8.47 -12.34 -6.39
CA ILE A 16 -8.48 -11.18 -5.50
C ILE A 16 -8.56 -11.66 -4.05
N ARG A 17 -9.56 -12.47 -3.71
CA ARG A 17 -9.73 -13.01 -2.35
C ARG A 17 -8.50 -13.75 -1.86
N ARG A 18 -7.91 -14.60 -2.70
CA ARG A 18 -6.69 -15.34 -2.34
C ARG A 18 -5.53 -14.39 -2.04
N THR A 19 -5.35 -13.34 -2.85
CA THR A 19 -4.29 -12.35 -2.66
C THR A 19 -4.52 -11.56 -1.37
N LEU A 20 -5.75 -11.10 -1.12
CA LEU A 20 -6.11 -10.38 0.10
C LEU A 20 -5.81 -11.21 1.36
N ARG A 21 -6.16 -12.50 1.36
CA ARG A 21 -5.85 -13.40 2.48
C ARG A 21 -4.36 -13.66 2.70
N GLN A 22 -3.51 -13.31 1.76
CA GLN A 22 -2.06 -13.34 1.97
C GLN A 22 -1.55 -12.10 2.70
N VAL A 23 -2.22 -10.97 2.56
CA VAL A 23 -1.74 -9.67 3.00
C VAL A 23 -2.51 -9.08 4.19
N TYR A 24 -3.70 -9.58 4.47
CA TYR A 24 -4.48 -9.24 5.67
C TYR A 24 -4.20 -10.24 6.80
N ILE A 25 -4.04 -9.74 8.02
CA ILE A 25 -3.91 -10.59 9.21
C ILE A 25 -5.27 -11.17 9.60
N ASP A 26 -6.28 -10.31 9.68
CA ASP A 26 -7.64 -10.71 9.99
C ASP A 26 -8.40 -10.99 8.69
N HIS A 27 -8.58 -12.27 8.40
CA HIS A 27 -9.29 -12.71 7.21
C HIS A 27 -10.80 -12.45 7.25
N THR A 28 -11.36 -12.05 8.40
CA THR A 28 -12.78 -11.66 8.48
C THR A 28 -13.05 -10.37 7.73
N ASN A 29 -12.03 -9.51 7.58
CA ASN A 29 -12.10 -8.29 6.77
C ASN A 29 -12.12 -8.59 5.25
N VAL A 30 -11.80 -9.82 4.83
CA VAL A 30 -11.78 -10.21 3.42
C VAL A 30 -13.14 -10.80 3.01
N ASP A 31 -14.15 -9.96 3.02
CA ASP A 31 -15.52 -10.32 2.64
C ASP A 31 -15.80 -10.18 1.13
N ASP A 32 -17.03 -10.40 0.72
CA ASP A 32 -17.46 -10.29 -0.67
C ASP A 32 -17.53 -8.84 -1.13
N GLU A 33 -17.85 -7.91 -0.22
CA GLU A 33 -17.95 -6.48 -0.51
C GLU A 33 -16.58 -5.90 -0.85
N LEU A 34 -15.57 -6.18 -0.05
CA LEU A 34 -14.20 -5.76 -0.32
C LEU A 34 -13.67 -6.34 -1.64
N VAL A 35 -13.91 -7.65 -1.88
CA VAL A 35 -13.48 -8.29 -3.12
C VAL A 35 -14.11 -7.63 -4.33
N GLU A 36 -15.41 -7.29 -4.28
CA GLU A 36 -16.09 -6.65 -5.38
C GLU A 36 -15.68 -5.18 -5.53
N ALA A 37 -15.47 -4.45 -4.45
CA ALA A 37 -14.95 -3.07 -4.49
C ALA A 37 -13.59 -2.98 -5.21
N ILE A 38 -12.69 -3.93 -4.95
CA ILE A 38 -11.39 -4.02 -5.64
C ILE A 38 -11.56 -4.44 -7.11
N ARG A 39 -12.52 -5.30 -7.39
CA ARG A 39 -12.78 -5.80 -8.75
C ARG A 39 -13.41 -4.75 -9.66
N GLN A 40 -14.31 -3.94 -9.16
CA GLN A 40 -15.14 -3.00 -9.94
C GLN A 40 -14.32 -2.09 -10.87
N PRO A 41 -13.24 -1.41 -10.45
CA PRO A 41 -12.44 -0.60 -11.36
C PRO A 41 -11.82 -1.37 -12.52
N SER A 42 -11.59 -2.68 -12.33
CA SER A 42 -11.03 -3.54 -13.38
C SER A 42 -12.02 -3.88 -14.51
N LEU A 43 -13.30 -3.55 -14.33
CA LEU A 43 -14.36 -3.78 -15.33
C LEU A 43 -14.50 -2.60 -16.30
N ASP A 44 -13.90 -1.45 -15.99
CA ASP A 44 -13.99 -0.28 -16.85
C ASP A 44 -13.34 -0.55 -18.22
N PRO A 45 -13.91 0.00 -19.31
CA PRO A 45 -13.41 -0.24 -20.67
C PRO A 45 -11.94 0.10 -20.86
N GLY A 46 -11.40 1.07 -20.12
CA GLY A 46 -10.00 1.50 -20.16
C GLY A 46 -9.06 0.71 -19.23
N ALA A 47 -9.58 -0.09 -18.30
CA ALA A 47 -8.79 -0.70 -17.22
C ALA A 47 -7.61 -1.54 -17.71
N PHE A 48 -7.79 -2.32 -18.77
CA PHE A 48 -6.69 -3.08 -19.35
C PHE A 48 -5.61 -2.19 -19.96
N GLY A 49 -5.98 -1.06 -20.54
CA GLY A 49 -5.02 -0.06 -21.05
C GLY A 49 -4.14 0.47 -19.94
N VAL A 50 -4.73 0.88 -18.82
CA VAL A 50 -4.02 1.33 -17.61
C VAL A 50 -3.12 0.21 -17.07
N PHE A 51 -3.64 -1.01 -16.93
CA PHE A 51 -2.83 -2.15 -16.46
C PHE A 51 -1.58 -2.38 -17.33
N ARG A 52 -1.68 -2.20 -18.63
CA ARG A 52 -0.53 -2.35 -19.52
C ARG A 52 0.58 -1.35 -19.26
N THR A 53 0.23 -0.11 -18.88
CA THR A 53 1.24 0.94 -18.65
C THR A 53 2.20 0.60 -17.50
N VAL A 54 1.79 -0.26 -16.56
CA VAL A 54 2.65 -0.73 -15.46
C VAL A 54 3.92 -1.41 -15.97
N PHE A 55 3.85 -2.06 -17.14
CA PHE A 55 5.01 -2.76 -17.75
C PHE A 55 5.89 -1.83 -18.59
N ASP A 56 5.39 -0.64 -18.90
CA ASP A 56 6.05 0.34 -19.77
C ASP A 56 6.54 1.57 -18.97
N ILE A 57 6.32 1.61 -17.64
CA ILE A 57 6.76 2.72 -16.78
C ILE A 57 8.29 2.73 -16.74
N PRO A 58 8.93 3.83 -17.17
CA PRO A 58 10.37 3.99 -17.02
C PRO A 58 10.75 4.04 -15.53
N SER A 59 11.96 3.60 -15.21
CA SER A 59 12.51 3.77 -13.85
C SER A 59 12.49 5.25 -13.49
N GLY A 60 11.85 5.57 -12.36
CA GLY A 60 11.86 6.92 -11.81
C GLY A 60 13.23 7.29 -11.22
N GLN A 61 13.30 8.48 -10.63
CA GLN A 61 14.46 8.87 -9.83
C GLN A 61 14.62 7.93 -8.63
N PRO A 62 15.86 7.64 -8.19
CA PRO A 62 16.12 6.88 -6.99
C PRO A 62 15.41 7.49 -5.77
N LEU A 63 14.84 6.65 -4.91
CA LEU A 63 14.06 7.11 -3.74
C LEU A 63 14.92 7.94 -2.76
N ASP A 64 16.17 7.60 -2.60
CA ASP A 64 17.12 8.33 -1.76
C ASP A 64 17.33 9.77 -2.25
N GLU A 65 17.43 9.99 -3.55
CA GLU A 65 17.52 11.35 -4.13
C GLU A 65 16.25 12.16 -3.90
N LEU A 66 15.07 11.50 -4.02
CA LEU A 66 13.78 12.15 -3.76
C LEU A 66 13.60 12.50 -2.29
N PHE A 67 13.94 11.59 -1.37
CA PHE A 67 13.84 11.82 0.06
C PHE A 67 14.84 12.86 0.57
N ALA A 68 16.02 12.95 -0.01
CA ALA A 68 16.99 14.01 0.31
C ALA A 68 16.46 15.41 -0.01
N GLN A 69 15.50 15.52 -0.93
CA GLN A 69 14.86 16.77 -1.32
C GLN A 69 13.53 17.04 -0.58
N LEU A 70 13.04 16.07 0.20
CA LEU A 70 11.77 16.18 0.90
C LEU A 70 11.86 17.21 2.03
N LYS A 71 11.06 18.27 1.94
CA LYS A 71 10.95 19.30 2.97
C LYS A 71 9.66 19.19 3.79
N ALA A 72 8.69 18.43 3.29
CA ALA A 72 7.44 18.21 3.99
C ALA A 72 7.61 17.19 5.11
N PRO A 73 6.88 17.32 6.23
CA PRO A 73 6.78 16.27 7.23
C PRO A 73 6.30 14.96 6.61
N LEU A 74 6.81 13.84 7.12
CA LEU A 74 6.52 12.51 6.62
C LEU A 74 6.01 11.64 7.77
N LEU A 75 4.83 11.06 7.61
CA LEU A 75 4.30 10.02 8.49
C LEU A 75 4.39 8.67 7.79
N LEU A 76 5.04 7.71 8.44
CA LEU A 76 5.12 6.32 8.01
C LEU A 76 4.28 5.45 8.93
N LEU A 77 3.31 4.75 8.36
CA LEU A 77 2.47 3.78 9.06
C LEU A 77 2.81 2.38 8.53
N TRP A 78 3.31 1.51 9.40
CA TRP A 78 3.76 0.17 9.05
C TRP A 78 2.90 -0.91 9.68
N GLY A 79 2.42 -1.85 8.88
CA GLY A 79 1.93 -3.12 9.38
C GLY A 79 3.10 -4.04 9.71
N ILE A 80 3.25 -4.44 10.98
CA ILE A 80 4.40 -5.26 11.43
C ILE A 80 4.39 -6.67 10.82
N ARG A 81 3.22 -7.13 10.39
CA ARG A 81 3.02 -8.45 9.77
C ARG A 81 2.85 -8.41 8.26
N ASP A 82 3.28 -7.31 7.62
CA ASP A 82 3.25 -7.22 6.17
C ASP A 82 4.16 -8.30 5.55
N PRO A 83 3.61 -9.24 4.76
CA PRO A 83 4.40 -10.32 4.18
C PRO A 83 5.22 -9.88 2.96
N TRP A 84 4.94 -8.70 2.41
CA TRP A 84 5.58 -8.21 1.19
C TRP A 84 6.63 -7.15 1.46
N ILE A 85 6.46 -6.39 2.54
CA ILE A 85 7.38 -5.29 2.87
C ILE A 85 8.05 -5.59 4.21
N ASN A 86 9.36 -5.72 4.18
CA ASN A 86 10.16 -5.76 5.40
C ASN A 86 10.20 -4.35 6.02
N ALA A 87 9.29 -4.11 6.97
CA ALA A 87 9.19 -2.82 7.65
C ALA A 87 10.52 -2.40 8.29
N ALA A 88 11.25 -3.32 8.94
CA ALA A 88 12.52 -3.01 9.60
C ALA A 88 13.57 -2.48 8.63
N GLY A 89 13.76 -3.15 7.48
CA GLY A 89 14.72 -2.71 6.45
C GLY A 89 14.31 -1.39 5.79
N ARG A 90 13.01 -1.17 5.61
CA ARG A 90 12.49 0.09 5.06
C ARG A 90 12.66 1.25 6.05
N ARG A 91 12.36 1.03 7.33
CA ARG A 91 12.59 2.01 8.41
C ARG A 91 14.00 2.57 8.37
N GLU A 92 14.99 1.69 8.34
CA GLU A 92 16.41 2.10 8.31
C GLU A 92 16.70 3.00 7.11
N ALA A 93 16.15 2.69 5.92
CA ALA A 93 16.30 3.51 4.73
C ALA A 93 15.67 4.90 4.90
N PHE A 94 14.43 4.99 5.39
CA PHE A 94 13.76 6.27 5.62
C PHE A 94 14.44 7.11 6.69
N GLN A 95 14.89 6.51 7.79
CA GLN A 95 15.64 7.20 8.83
C GLN A 95 16.98 7.75 8.30
N ARG A 96 17.61 7.04 7.37
CA ARG A 96 18.85 7.47 6.74
C ARG A 96 18.65 8.65 5.78
N TYR A 97 17.60 8.62 4.96
CA TYR A 97 17.42 9.59 3.88
C TYR A 97 16.57 10.81 4.26
N ALA A 98 15.66 10.68 5.22
CA ALA A 98 14.79 11.77 5.68
C ALA A 98 14.61 11.80 7.22
N PRO A 99 15.69 11.81 8.03
CA PRO A 99 15.60 11.64 9.48
C PRO A 99 14.80 12.75 10.19
N GLN A 100 14.89 13.98 9.69
CA GLN A 100 14.23 15.14 10.32
C GLN A 100 12.77 15.32 9.93
N ALA A 101 12.31 14.60 8.91
CA ALA A 101 10.94 14.71 8.40
C ALA A 101 10.06 13.53 8.83
N THR A 102 10.66 12.45 9.37
CA THR A 102 10.00 11.17 9.52
C THR A 102 9.43 10.99 10.92
N THR A 103 8.11 10.86 11.02
CA THR A 103 7.39 10.26 12.14
C THR A 103 7.00 8.84 11.77
N GLU A 104 7.14 7.91 12.70
CA GLU A 104 6.89 6.50 12.43
C GLU A 104 5.96 5.87 13.45
N VAL A 105 4.99 5.11 12.97
CA VAL A 105 4.06 4.30 13.77
C VAL A 105 4.04 2.88 13.23
N VAL A 106 4.24 1.91 14.11
CA VAL A 106 4.17 0.48 13.81
C VAL A 106 2.86 -0.08 14.37
N LEU A 107 2.11 -0.74 13.52
CA LEU A 107 0.76 -1.23 13.81
C LEU A 107 0.72 -2.77 13.75
N GLU A 108 -0.09 -3.38 14.62
CA GLU A 108 -0.44 -4.80 14.53
C GLU A 108 -1.42 -5.01 13.36
N ALA A 109 -0.89 -4.93 12.15
CA ALA A 109 -1.62 -5.06 10.89
C ALA A 109 -0.74 -5.70 9.81
N GLY A 110 -1.36 -6.14 8.73
CA GLY A 110 -0.69 -6.63 7.53
C GLY A 110 -0.32 -5.51 6.56
N HIS A 111 -0.53 -5.76 5.28
CA HIS A 111 -0.14 -4.83 4.21
C HIS A 111 -1.03 -3.58 4.10
N CYS A 112 -2.28 -3.67 4.53
CA CYS A 112 -3.28 -2.62 4.42
C CYS A 112 -3.75 -2.12 5.80
N PRO A 113 -2.88 -1.55 6.65
CA PRO A 113 -3.26 -1.15 8.01
C PRO A 113 -4.42 -0.16 8.05
N HIS A 114 -4.56 0.70 7.03
CA HIS A 114 -5.65 1.67 6.93
C HIS A 114 -7.03 1.01 6.75
N ASP A 115 -7.08 -0.22 6.27
CA ASP A 115 -8.31 -1.00 6.08
C ASP A 115 -8.48 -2.08 7.15
N GLU A 116 -7.38 -2.65 7.65
CA GLU A 116 -7.41 -3.67 8.70
C GLU A 116 -7.72 -3.10 10.10
N VAL A 117 -7.16 -1.93 10.41
CA VAL A 117 -7.29 -1.27 11.73
C VAL A 117 -7.59 0.23 11.58
N PRO A 118 -8.65 0.63 10.85
CA PRO A 118 -8.91 2.01 10.45
C PRO A 118 -9.04 2.98 11.62
N SER A 119 -9.62 2.56 12.73
CA SER A 119 -9.77 3.41 13.92
C SER A 119 -8.43 3.81 14.52
N ILE A 120 -7.45 2.90 14.52
CA ILE A 120 -6.11 3.17 15.05
C ILE A 120 -5.35 4.07 14.05
N VAL A 121 -5.37 3.72 12.77
CA VAL A 121 -4.72 4.53 11.71
C VAL A 121 -5.25 5.96 11.70
N ASN A 122 -6.57 6.14 11.78
CA ASN A 122 -7.19 7.46 11.80
C ASN A 122 -6.81 8.26 13.06
N ALA A 123 -6.71 7.63 14.22
CA ALA A 123 -6.26 8.29 15.45
C ALA A 123 -4.81 8.78 15.33
N GLU A 124 -3.90 7.92 14.87
CA GLU A 124 -2.50 8.26 14.66
C GLU A 124 -2.33 9.38 13.61
N LEU A 125 -3.08 9.30 12.50
CA LEU A 125 -3.08 10.33 11.47
C LEU A 125 -3.56 11.68 12.01
N LEU A 126 -4.66 11.72 12.77
CA LEU A 126 -5.18 12.94 13.37
C LEU A 126 -4.22 13.52 14.41
N GLN A 127 -3.62 12.69 15.25
CA GLN A 127 -2.62 13.11 16.22
C GLN A 127 -1.41 13.75 15.50
N TRP A 128 -0.92 13.11 14.46
CA TRP A 128 0.20 13.63 13.69
C TRP A 128 -0.14 14.96 13.00
N LEU A 129 -1.31 15.06 12.35
CA LEU A 129 -1.76 16.30 11.70
C LEU A 129 -1.88 17.46 12.68
N ASN A 130 -2.39 17.21 13.90
CA ASN A 130 -2.53 18.23 14.93
C ASN A 130 -1.19 18.66 15.56
N ALA A 131 -0.14 17.86 15.39
CA ALA A 131 1.21 18.18 15.86
C ALA A 131 2.05 18.93 14.82
N LEU A 132 1.55 19.08 13.60
CA LEU A 132 2.23 19.86 12.57
C LEU A 132 2.25 21.35 12.95
N PRO A 133 3.35 22.08 12.63
CA PRO A 133 3.50 23.50 12.90
C PRO A 133 2.54 24.38 12.06
#